data_a54ccabaece51fd9b3004ae86bfd6581
#
_entry.id   a54ccabaece51fd9b3004ae86bfd6581
#
_cell.length_a   1.000
_cell.length_b   1.000
_cell.length_c   1.000
_cell.angle_alpha   90.00
_cell.angle_beta   90.00
_cell.angle_gamma   90.00
#
_symmetry.space_group_name_H-M   'P 1'
#
loop_
_entity.id
_entity.type
_entity.pdbx_description
1 polymer ?
#
loop_
_entity_poly.entity_id
_entity_poly.type
_entity_poly.pdbx_seq_one_letter_code
_entity_poly.pdbx_strand_id
1 'polypeptide(L)'
;APTLGTMDGANVEIVHEVGEENAFIFGLSSQEVINYENNGGYNPTDVYFNDWEIKRVVDQLMDGTYSNGDHNMYINLYNSLLNTQCTDKADTYFILKDFRSYADAQKRVEEAYRDQQRWSKMAMMNTACSGKFTSDRTIEEYVRDIWHLEKVEVPSGQDLFE
;
A
#
# COMPACT_ATOMS: atom_id res chain seq x y z
N ALA A 1 -5.60 -8.82 10.10
CA ALA A 1 -5.58 -7.41 10.54
C ALA A 1 -6.22 -6.54 9.48
N PRO A 2 -6.78 -5.36 9.82
CA PRO A 2 -7.27 -4.41 8.81
C PRO A 2 -6.16 -3.89 7.90
N THR A 3 -6.52 -3.53 6.67
CA THR A 3 -5.61 -2.98 5.68
C THR A 3 -5.45 -1.46 5.88
N LEU A 4 -4.21 -0.96 5.80
CA LEU A 4 -3.88 0.44 5.65
C LEU A 4 -3.14 0.61 4.32
N GLY A 5 -3.65 1.41 3.40
CA GLY A 5 -3.05 1.60 2.09
C GLY A 5 -3.72 2.67 1.24
N THR A 6 -3.15 2.92 0.08
CA THR A 6 -3.73 3.76 -0.97
C THR A 6 -4.78 2.98 -1.75
N MET A 7 -5.72 3.71 -2.42
CA MET A 7 -6.80 3.10 -3.19
C MET A 7 -6.31 2.73 -4.60
N ASP A 8 -5.37 1.78 -4.64
CA ASP A 8 -4.78 1.25 -5.87
C ASP A 8 -4.53 -0.25 -5.77
N GLY A 9 -4.23 -0.87 -6.90
CA GLY A 9 -3.91 -2.30 -6.98
C GLY A 9 -4.94 -3.17 -6.25
N ALA A 10 -4.44 -4.14 -5.48
CA ALA A 10 -5.27 -5.08 -4.72
C ALA A 10 -6.12 -4.41 -3.62
N ASN A 11 -5.74 -3.22 -3.14
CA ASN A 11 -6.52 -2.54 -2.10
C ASN A 11 -7.92 -2.17 -2.58
N VAL A 12 -8.11 -1.86 -3.87
CA VAL A 12 -9.43 -1.59 -4.46
C VAL A 12 -10.35 -2.78 -4.25
N GLU A 13 -9.86 -3.98 -4.56
CA GLU A 13 -10.65 -5.22 -4.42
C GLU A 13 -10.85 -5.58 -2.94
N ILE A 14 -9.82 -5.42 -2.10
CA ILE A 14 -9.92 -5.67 -0.66
C ILE A 14 -11.00 -4.78 -0.04
N VAL A 15 -10.97 -3.49 -0.31
CA VAL A 15 -11.94 -2.53 0.22
C VAL A 15 -13.35 -2.84 -0.28
N HIS A 16 -13.49 -3.22 -1.55
CA HIS A 16 -14.78 -3.64 -2.11
C HIS A 16 -15.36 -4.84 -1.37
N GLU A 17 -14.53 -5.82 -0.98
CA GLU A 17 -14.99 -7.03 -0.29
C GLU A 17 -15.24 -6.81 1.20
N VAL A 18 -14.41 -6.02 1.88
CA VAL A 18 -14.52 -5.86 3.34
C VAL A 18 -15.40 -4.67 3.76
N GLY A 19 -15.64 -3.71 2.85
CA GLY A 19 -16.26 -2.41 3.14
C GLY A 19 -15.27 -1.36 3.62
N GLU A 20 -15.50 -0.10 3.26
CA GLU A 20 -14.63 1.03 3.60
C GLU A 20 -14.43 1.21 5.11
N GLU A 21 -15.44 0.84 5.90
CA GLU A 21 -15.40 0.93 7.36
C GLU A 21 -14.44 -0.08 8.01
N ASN A 22 -13.97 -1.10 7.26
CA ASN A 22 -13.06 -2.14 7.71
C ASN A 22 -11.64 -2.02 7.13
N ALA A 23 -11.32 -0.88 6.49
CA ALA A 23 -10.01 -0.55 5.98
C ALA A 23 -9.63 0.90 6.31
N PHE A 24 -8.37 1.24 6.14
CA PHE A 24 -7.85 2.60 6.35
C PHE A 24 -7.21 3.07 5.05
N ILE A 25 -7.94 3.85 4.29
CA ILE A 25 -7.47 4.39 3.01
C ILE A 25 -6.93 5.80 3.19
N PHE A 26 -5.84 6.10 2.49
CA PHE A 26 -5.20 7.41 2.44
C PHE A 26 -4.66 7.69 1.02
N GLY A 27 -4.13 8.90 0.83
CA GLY A 27 -3.42 9.30 -0.38
C GLY A 27 -4.32 9.74 -1.52
N LEU A 28 -3.68 10.02 -2.64
CA LEU A 28 -4.33 10.44 -3.87
C LEU A 28 -5.17 9.31 -4.47
N SER A 29 -6.29 9.68 -5.06
CA SER A 29 -7.05 8.78 -5.93
C SER A 29 -6.31 8.56 -7.27
N SER A 30 -6.62 7.47 -7.95
CA SER A 30 -6.08 7.19 -9.29
C SER A 30 -6.34 8.34 -10.27
N GLN A 31 -7.50 8.99 -10.18
CA GLN A 31 -7.84 10.12 -11.05
C GLN A 31 -6.95 11.34 -10.77
N GLU A 32 -6.63 11.62 -9.50
CA GLU A 32 -5.73 12.72 -9.12
C GLU A 32 -4.30 12.43 -9.57
N VAL A 33 -3.83 11.19 -9.43
CA VAL A 33 -2.51 10.76 -9.93
C VAL A 33 -2.44 10.97 -11.46
N ILE A 34 -3.40 10.45 -12.21
CA ILE A 34 -3.48 10.62 -13.67
C ILE A 34 -3.51 12.10 -14.06
N ASN A 35 -4.22 12.93 -13.30
CA ASN A 35 -4.26 14.36 -13.55
C ASN A 35 -2.89 15.02 -13.33
N TYR A 36 -2.18 14.69 -12.24
CA TYR A 36 -0.83 15.20 -11.99
C TYR A 36 0.17 14.70 -13.03
N GLU A 37 0.05 13.47 -13.48
CA GLU A 37 0.93 12.91 -14.51
C GLU A 37 0.75 13.58 -15.88
N ASN A 38 -0.49 13.82 -16.28
CA ASN A 38 -0.81 14.39 -17.59
C ASN A 38 -0.66 15.92 -17.63
N ASN A 39 -1.01 16.62 -16.56
CA ASN A 39 -1.11 18.07 -16.55
C ASN A 39 -0.01 18.74 -15.67
N GLY A 40 0.77 17.96 -14.93
CA GLY A 40 1.74 18.49 -13.98
C GLY A 40 1.09 19.16 -12.78
N GLY A 41 1.78 20.16 -12.20
CA GLY A 41 1.27 20.93 -11.04
C GLY A 41 1.65 20.34 -9.68
N TYR A 42 2.43 19.26 -9.65
CA TYR A 42 3.05 18.73 -8.45
C TYR A 42 4.56 18.98 -8.47
N ASN A 43 5.06 19.58 -7.38
CA ASN A 43 6.49 19.74 -7.15
C ASN A 43 6.80 19.30 -5.70
N PRO A 44 7.52 18.19 -5.49
CA PRO A 44 7.84 17.70 -4.14
C PRO A 44 8.69 18.68 -3.34
N THR A 45 9.51 19.50 -4.00
CA THR A 45 10.32 20.55 -3.35
C THR A 45 9.45 21.61 -2.67
N ASP A 46 8.31 21.95 -3.25
CA ASP A 46 7.36 22.89 -2.63
C ASP A 46 6.75 22.30 -1.35
N VAL A 47 6.41 21.01 -1.36
CA VAL A 47 5.92 20.30 -0.15
C VAL A 47 7.02 20.31 0.92
N TYR A 48 8.23 19.94 0.56
CA TYR A 48 9.38 19.89 1.46
C TYR A 48 9.68 21.24 2.12
N PHE A 49 9.64 22.34 1.39
CA PHE A 49 9.94 23.65 1.97
C PHE A 49 8.78 24.29 2.73
N ASN A 50 7.53 23.93 2.40
CA ASN A 50 6.35 24.53 3.05
C ASN A 50 5.84 23.72 4.25
N ASP A 51 6.36 22.49 4.48
CA ASP A 51 5.98 21.66 5.60
C ASP A 51 7.21 21.28 6.44
N TRP A 52 7.35 21.91 7.60
CA TRP A 52 8.52 21.73 8.46
C TRP A 52 8.68 20.30 9.01
N GLU A 53 7.57 19.56 9.21
CA GLU A 53 7.64 18.17 9.69
C GLU A 53 8.10 17.24 8.57
N ILE A 54 7.56 17.41 7.36
CA ILE A 54 8.02 16.67 6.17
C ILE A 54 9.50 16.99 5.93
N LYS A 55 9.87 18.27 5.96
CA LYS A 55 11.27 18.68 5.82
C LYS A 55 12.15 17.97 6.84
N ARG A 56 11.78 18.00 8.11
CA ARG A 56 12.55 17.36 9.19
C ARG A 56 12.71 15.86 8.95
N VAL A 57 11.64 15.15 8.57
CA VAL A 57 11.68 13.70 8.33
C VAL A 57 12.57 13.37 7.14
N VAL A 58 12.50 14.16 6.08
CA VAL A 58 13.34 13.98 4.89
C VAL A 58 14.80 14.30 5.20
N ASP A 59 15.09 15.39 5.94
CA ASP A 59 16.46 15.75 6.36
C ASP A 59 17.10 14.65 7.21
N GLN A 60 16.32 13.90 8.01
CA GLN A 60 16.83 12.77 8.82
C GLN A 60 17.41 11.61 7.99
N LEU A 61 17.11 11.54 6.70
CA LEU A 61 17.78 10.61 5.78
C LEU A 61 19.26 10.97 5.57
N MET A 62 19.62 12.26 5.76
CA MET A 62 20.94 12.82 5.46
C MET A 62 21.72 13.27 6.69
N ASP A 63 21.07 13.41 7.86
CA ASP A 63 21.72 13.96 9.07
C ASP A 63 22.39 12.88 9.96
N GLY A 64 22.33 11.62 9.55
CA GLY A 64 22.90 10.49 10.29
C GLY A 64 21.96 9.89 11.34
N THR A 65 20.76 10.40 11.53
CA THR A 65 19.79 9.92 12.53
C THR A 65 19.49 8.43 12.37
N TYR A 66 19.26 7.97 11.14
CA TYR A 66 18.88 6.56 10.86
C TYR A 66 20.08 5.66 10.48
N SER A 67 21.29 6.20 10.39
CA SER A 67 22.44 5.54 9.80
C SER A 67 23.67 5.51 10.72
N ASN A 68 23.49 5.71 12.02
CA ASN A 68 24.62 5.78 12.98
C ASN A 68 25.71 6.80 12.58
N GLY A 69 25.32 7.93 11.99
CA GLY A 69 26.22 9.00 11.57
C GLY A 69 26.77 8.87 10.14
N ASP A 70 26.39 7.86 9.37
CA ASP A 70 26.71 7.82 7.93
C ASP A 70 25.71 8.67 7.13
N HIS A 71 26.15 9.86 6.75
CA HIS A 71 25.34 10.82 6.00
C HIS A 71 25.07 10.43 4.54
N ASN A 72 25.69 9.36 4.02
CA ASN A 72 25.54 8.93 2.64
C ASN A 72 24.66 7.70 2.48
N MET A 73 24.34 7.00 3.55
CA MET A 73 23.64 5.72 3.50
C MET A 73 22.31 5.80 2.75
N TYR A 74 21.56 6.89 2.93
CA TYR A 74 20.24 7.08 2.33
C TYR A 74 20.18 8.19 1.28
N ILE A 75 21.34 8.62 0.74
CA ILE A 75 21.43 9.70 -0.25
C ILE A 75 20.57 9.44 -1.50
N ASN A 76 20.51 8.19 -1.96
CA ASN A 76 19.71 7.82 -3.13
C ASN A 76 18.21 7.97 -2.85
N LEU A 77 17.76 7.62 -1.64
CA LEU A 77 16.37 7.79 -1.23
C LEU A 77 16.02 9.29 -1.11
N TYR A 78 16.87 10.08 -0.47
CA TYR A 78 16.70 11.53 -0.40
C TYR A 78 16.60 12.15 -1.80
N ASN A 79 17.51 11.78 -2.70
CA ASN A 79 17.52 12.29 -4.06
C ASN A 79 16.29 11.85 -4.85
N SER A 80 15.79 10.62 -4.67
CA SER A 80 14.58 10.16 -5.36
C SER A 80 13.32 10.95 -4.97
N LEU A 81 13.31 11.54 -3.77
CA LEU A 81 12.20 12.38 -3.31
C LEU A 81 12.29 13.82 -3.80
N LEU A 82 13.50 14.41 -3.92
CA LEU A 82 13.66 15.84 -4.14
C LEU A 82 14.42 16.21 -5.42
N ASN A 83 15.18 15.28 -6.01
CA ASN A 83 16.11 15.59 -7.07
C ASN A 83 15.82 14.82 -8.35
N THR A 84 15.58 15.53 -9.44
CA THR A 84 15.31 14.93 -10.76
C THR A 84 16.53 14.30 -11.43
N GLN A 85 17.74 14.47 -10.88
CA GLN A 85 18.96 13.91 -11.49
C GLN A 85 19.06 12.38 -11.40
N CYS A 86 18.36 11.76 -10.45
CA CYS A 86 18.40 10.31 -10.28
C CYS A 86 17.26 9.58 -10.99
N THR A 87 16.17 10.27 -11.28
CA THR A 87 14.99 9.77 -12.00
C THR A 87 14.48 10.89 -12.89
N ASP A 88 13.79 10.57 -13.95
CA ASP A 88 13.17 11.59 -14.83
C ASP A 88 12.15 12.48 -14.10
N LYS A 89 11.71 12.06 -12.89
CA LYS A 89 10.74 12.77 -12.07
C LYS A 89 11.01 12.49 -10.58
N ALA A 90 11.19 13.53 -9.77
CA ALA A 90 11.30 13.40 -8.33
C ALA A 90 9.95 12.99 -7.72
N ASP A 91 9.99 12.21 -6.64
CA ASP A 91 8.83 11.69 -5.93
C ASP A 91 7.76 11.09 -6.86
N THR A 92 8.19 10.16 -7.71
CA THR A 92 7.36 9.52 -8.75
C THR A 92 6.07 8.90 -8.18
N TYR A 93 6.10 8.49 -6.92
CA TYR A 93 4.97 7.85 -6.24
C TYR A 93 4.19 8.78 -5.32
N PHE A 94 4.39 10.09 -5.40
CA PHE A 94 3.67 11.11 -4.61
C PHE A 94 3.76 10.92 -3.07
N ILE A 95 4.87 10.36 -2.59
CA ILE A 95 5.06 10.02 -1.15
C ILE A 95 4.94 11.27 -0.27
N LEU A 96 5.58 12.39 -0.67
CA LEU A 96 5.51 13.62 0.10
C LEU A 96 4.11 14.26 0.02
N LYS A 97 3.42 14.10 -1.10
CA LYS A 97 2.03 14.57 -1.26
C LYS A 97 1.07 13.82 -0.35
N ASP A 98 1.25 12.51 -0.23
CA ASP A 98 0.38 11.64 0.55
C ASP A 98 0.72 11.62 2.05
N PHE A 99 1.88 12.18 2.44
CA PHE A 99 2.38 12.08 3.81
C PHE A 99 1.39 12.53 4.89
N ARG A 100 0.70 13.64 4.70
CA ARG A 100 -0.29 14.15 5.66
C ARG A 100 -1.52 13.25 5.75
N SER A 101 -2.01 12.80 4.63
CA SER A 101 -3.12 11.84 4.56
C SER A 101 -2.76 10.52 5.24
N TYR A 102 -1.53 10.02 5.02
CA TYR A 102 -0.99 8.86 5.72
C TYR A 102 -0.93 9.08 7.24
N ALA A 103 -0.39 10.22 7.71
CA ALA A 103 -0.30 10.54 9.13
C ALA A 103 -1.69 10.58 9.80
N ASP A 104 -2.69 11.12 9.13
CA ASP A 104 -4.07 11.13 9.63
C ASP A 104 -4.70 9.74 9.60
N ALA A 105 -4.38 8.92 8.60
CA ALA A 105 -4.79 7.52 8.57
C ALA A 105 -4.18 6.72 9.73
N GLN A 106 -2.92 6.96 10.07
CA GLN A 106 -2.28 6.34 11.24
C GLN A 106 -2.97 6.71 12.55
N LYS A 107 -3.41 7.94 12.73
CA LYS A 107 -4.21 8.33 13.91
C LYS A 107 -5.52 7.54 13.99
N ARG A 108 -6.22 7.40 12.86
CA ARG A 108 -7.46 6.59 12.79
C ARG A 108 -7.20 5.12 13.12
N VAL A 109 -6.07 4.57 12.68
CA VAL A 109 -5.64 3.21 13.02
C VAL A 109 -5.42 3.09 14.53
N GLU A 110 -4.69 4.05 15.13
CA GLU A 110 -4.42 4.06 16.57
C GLU A 110 -5.70 4.14 17.40
N GLU A 111 -6.63 5.02 17.03
CA GLU A 111 -7.94 5.14 17.66
C GLU A 111 -8.75 3.84 17.57
N ALA A 112 -8.79 3.23 16.37
CA ALA A 112 -9.48 1.96 16.20
C ALA A 112 -8.83 0.81 16.96
N TYR A 113 -7.49 0.81 17.05
CA TYR A 113 -6.75 -0.21 17.79
C TYR A 113 -6.99 -0.13 19.33
N ARG A 114 -7.20 1.07 19.85
CA ARG A 114 -7.55 1.26 21.28
C ARG A 114 -8.94 0.71 21.61
N ASP A 115 -9.87 0.72 20.66
CA ASP A 115 -11.16 0.01 20.76
C ASP A 115 -11.01 -1.44 20.28
N GLN A 116 -10.65 -2.32 21.20
CA GLN A 116 -10.39 -3.73 20.91
C GLN A 116 -11.59 -4.48 20.34
N GLN A 117 -12.81 -4.07 20.67
CA GLN A 117 -14.02 -4.67 20.11
C GLN A 117 -14.17 -4.28 18.63
N ARG A 118 -14.03 -3.01 18.32
CA ARG A 118 -14.05 -2.49 16.95
C ARG A 118 -12.93 -3.12 16.13
N TRP A 119 -11.69 -3.12 16.63
CA TRP A 119 -10.53 -3.69 15.96
C TRP A 119 -10.71 -5.16 15.63
N SER A 120 -11.19 -5.95 16.60
CA SER A 120 -11.44 -7.38 16.40
C SER A 120 -12.50 -7.62 15.33
N LYS A 121 -13.58 -6.83 15.31
CA LYS A 121 -14.62 -6.91 14.29
C LYS A 121 -14.05 -6.62 12.89
N MET A 122 -13.26 -5.56 12.75
CA MET A 122 -12.59 -5.21 11.48
C MET A 122 -11.65 -6.34 11.04
N ALA A 123 -10.84 -6.87 11.96
CA ALA A 123 -9.91 -7.96 11.66
C ALA A 123 -10.64 -9.24 11.23
N MET A 124 -11.74 -9.58 11.89
CA MET A 124 -12.58 -10.74 11.52
C MET A 124 -13.20 -10.56 10.15
N MET A 125 -13.70 -9.37 9.82
CA MET A 125 -14.26 -9.08 8.49
C MET A 125 -13.20 -9.26 7.40
N ASN A 126 -12.01 -8.68 7.59
CA ASN A 126 -10.89 -8.85 6.65
C ASN A 126 -10.50 -10.33 6.47
N THR A 127 -10.51 -11.13 7.55
CA THR A 127 -10.23 -12.56 7.46
C THR A 127 -11.34 -13.31 6.74
N ALA A 128 -12.60 -13.05 7.06
CA ALA A 128 -13.75 -13.71 6.43
C ALA A 128 -13.82 -13.48 4.92
N CYS A 129 -13.49 -12.28 4.47
CA CYS A 129 -13.51 -11.92 3.05
C CYS A 129 -12.22 -12.34 2.29
N SER A 130 -11.19 -12.83 2.98
CA SER A 130 -9.90 -13.18 2.34
C SER A 130 -9.99 -14.37 1.38
N GLY A 131 -11.02 -15.20 1.49
CA GLY A 131 -11.22 -16.36 0.62
C GLY A 131 -11.29 -16.01 -0.88
N LYS A 132 -11.74 -14.80 -1.22
CA LYS A 132 -11.73 -14.31 -2.60
C LYS A 132 -10.34 -14.23 -3.21
N PHE A 133 -9.31 -14.04 -2.40
CA PHE A 133 -7.92 -13.86 -2.84
C PHE A 133 -7.09 -15.16 -2.77
N THR A 134 -7.74 -16.32 -2.65
CA THR A 134 -7.04 -17.61 -2.66
C THR A 134 -6.59 -17.97 -4.06
N SER A 135 -5.41 -18.57 -4.17
CA SER A 135 -4.89 -19.11 -5.42
C SER A 135 -5.81 -20.20 -5.98
N ASP A 136 -6.38 -21.04 -5.11
CA ASP A 136 -7.28 -22.12 -5.51
C ASP A 136 -8.49 -21.60 -6.29
N ARG A 137 -9.16 -20.57 -5.77
CA ARG A 137 -10.27 -19.91 -6.48
C ARG A 137 -9.82 -19.35 -7.84
N THR A 138 -8.69 -18.66 -7.88
CA THR A 138 -8.16 -18.07 -9.11
C THR A 138 -7.86 -19.14 -10.16
N ILE A 139 -7.23 -20.24 -9.76
CA ILE A 139 -6.94 -21.36 -10.65
C ILE A 139 -8.23 -22.05 -11.11
N GLU A 140 -9.20 -22.26 -10.22
CA GLU A 140 -10.49 -22.84 -10.58
C GLU A 140 -11.25 -21.98 -11.61
N GLU A 141 -11.20 -20.65 -11.47
CA GLU A 141 -11.77 -19.73 -12.46
C GLU A 141 -11.03 -19.82 -13.80
N TYR A 142 -9.70 -19.88 -13.80
CA TYR A 142 -8.93 -20.08 -15.05
C TYR A 142 -9.23 -21.42 -15.72
N VAL A 143 -9.32 -22.48 -14.94
CA VAL A 143 -9.68 -23.82 -15.44
C VAL A 143 -11.05 -23.81 -16.11
N ARG A 144 -12.03 -23.18 -15.46
CA ARG A 144 -13.41 -23.12 -15.94
C ARG A 144 -13.57 -22.15 -17.13
N ASP A 145 -13.07 -20.90 -16.98
CA ASP A 145 -13.45 -19.79 -17.85
C ASP A 145 -12.47 -19.55 -19.03
N ILE A 146 -11.21 -19.99 -18.88
CA ILE A 146 -10.16 -19.76 -19.86
C ILE A 146 -9.69 -21.07 -20.50
N TRP A 147 -9.32 -22.05 -19.68
CA TRP A 147 -8.73 -23.30 -20.19
C TRP A 147 -9.77 -24.34 -20.55
N HIS A 148 -10.97 -24.27 -19.98
CA HIS A 148 -12.07 -25.22 -20.17
C HIS A 148 -11.63 -26.66 -19.92
N LEU A 149 -10.85 -26.88 -18.84
CA LEU A 149 -10.34 -28.19 -18.45
C LEU A 149 -11.24 -28.84 -17.43
N GLU A 150 -11.28 -30.18 -17.45
CA GLU A 150 -11.92 -30.95 -16.40
C GLU A 150 -10.95 -31.21 -15.22
N LYS A 151 -11.48 -31.21 -14.00
CA LYS A 151 -10.69 -31.48 -12.79
C LYS A 151 -10.30 -32.96 -12.78
N VAL A 152 -9.01 -33.25 -12.67
CA VAL A 152 -8.50 -34.61 -12.51
C VAL A 152 -8.44 -34.92 -11.03
N GLU A 153 -9.09 -36.04 -10.62
CA GLU A 153 -8.93 -36.56 -9.26
C GLU A 153 -7.55 -37.22 -9.14
N VAL A 154 -6.74 -36.70 -8.24
CA VAL A 154 -5.43 -37.30 -7.89
C VAL A 154 -5.68 -38.23 -6.72
N PRO A 155 -5.33 -39.55 -6.83
CA PRO A 155 -5.45 -40.47 -5.71
C PRO A 155 -4.73 -39.94 -4.48
N SER A 156 -5.33 -40.09 -3.30
CA SER A 156 -4.67 -39.73 -2.05
C SER A 156 -3.41 -40.59 -1.87
N GLY A 157 -2.35 -40.04 -1.25
CA GLY A 157 -1.08 -40.76 -1.10
C GLY A 157 -1.14 -42.08 -0.35
N GLN A 158 -2.30 -42.44 0.24
CA GLN A 158 -2.57 -43.77 0.80
C GLN A 158 -2.89 -44.80 -0.27
N ASP A 159 -3.42 -44.40 -1.43
CA ASP A 159 -3.79 -45.31 -2.54
C ASP A 159 -2.60 -45.60 -3.47
N LEU A 160 -1.45 -44.99 -3.24
CA LEU A 160 -0.24 -45.16 -4.08
C LEU A 160 0.70 -46.28 -3.56
N PHE A 161 0.36 -46.94 -2.44
CA PHE A 161 1.19 -47.95 -1.81
C PHE A 161 0.45 -49.33 -1.62
N GLU A 162 -0.72 -49.54 -2.23
CA GLU A 162 -1.33 -50.80 -2.44
C GLU A 162 -1.03 -51.36 -3.87
#